data_0e0a9f9c22f1a760d87067a78a41306d
#
_entry.id   0e0a9f9c22f1a760d87067a78a41306d
#
_cell.length_a   1.000
_cell.length_b   1.000
_cell.length_c   1.000
_cell.angle_alpha   90.00
_cell.angle_beta   90.00
_cell.angle_gamma   90.00
#
_symmetry.space_group_name_H-M   'P 1'
#
loop_
_entity.id
_entity.type
_entity.pdbx_description
1 polymer ?
#
loop_
_entity_poly.entity_id
_entity_poly.type
_entity_poly.pdbx_seq_one_letter_code
_entity_poly.pdbx_strand_id
1 'polypeptide(L)'
;MGIAHEVEWKQLTLGHLSRNKFWGEDPDTQYHSVVASSTLVRDGDINILVDPTLPVDEMENRLQRYCGLDRNGIDIIFATHFHTDHRLDAEKYPNAKLYMSAESIQDVAELRKEGGAFAQIFLNGAVFDFEAAPRQLSPGVEVHPLPGHTLG
;
A
#
# COMPACT_ATOMS: atom_id res chain seq x y z
N MET A 1 20.44 30.24 0.19
CA MET A 1 19.00 30.06 -0.06
C MET A 1 18.80 28.58 -0.28
N GLY A 2 18.21 27.87 0.70
CA GLY A 2 17.86 26.46 0.52
C GLY A 2 16.75 26.39 -0.53
N ILE A 3 16.93 25.54 -1.54
CA ILE A 3 15.86 25.17 -2.46
C ILE A 3 14.81 24.54 -1.57
N ALA A 4 13.57 25.07 -1.58
CA ALA A 4 12.47 24.44 -0.88
C ALA A 4 12.34 23.03 -1.44
N HIS A 5 12.44 22.04 -0.58
CA HIS A 5 12.25 20.65 -0.95
C HIS A 5 10.76 20.46 -1.25
N GLU A 6 10.43 20.22 -2.51
CA GLU A 6 9.05 20.09 -2.96
C GLU A 6 8.69 18.61 -3.02
N VAL A 7 7.66 18.22 -2.27
CA VAL A 7 7.06 16.89 -2.32
C VAL A 7 5.81 16.97 -3.19
N GLU A 8 5.78 16.16 -4.23
CA GLU A 8 4.61 16.02 -5.11
C GLU A 8 3.89 14.71 -4.80
N TRP A 9 2.59 14.68 -5.03
CA TRP A 9 1.82 13.44 -4.95
C TRP A 9 0.77 13.34 -6.05
N LYS A 10 0.47 12.11 -6.45
CA LYS A 10 -0.51 11.80 -7.46
C LYS A 10 -1.34 10.59 -7.06
N GLN A 11 -2.65 10.76 -6.94
CA GLN A 11 -3.55 9.64 -6.75
C GLN A 11 -3.71 8.84 -8.04
N LEU A 12 -3.38 7.56 -7.98
CA LEU A 12 -3.43 6.63 -9.12
C LEU A 12 -4.73 5.84 -9.16
N THR A 13 -5.29 5.53 -7.99
CA THR A 13 -6.51 4.73 -7.83
C THR A 13 -7.35 5.34 -6.71
N LEU A 14 -8.66 5.43 -6.94
CA LEU A 14 -9.63 5.70 -5.89
C LEU A 14 -10.19 4.36 -5.40
N GLY A 15 -10.11 4.14 -4.09
CA GLY A 15 -10.61 2.94 -3.44
C GLY A 15 -12.14 2.86 -3.43
N HIS A 16 -12.64 1.63 -3.43
CA HIS A 16 -14.05 1.35 -3.19
C HIS A 16 -14.22 0.01 -2.48
N LEU A 17 -15.28 -0.10 -1.70
CA LEU A 17 -15.66 -1.34 -1.02
C LEU A 17 -16.38 -2.29 -1.97
N SER A 18 -16.42 -3.58 -1.63
CA SER A 18 -17.21 -4.59 -2.36
C SER A 18 -18.71 -4.30 -2.31
N ARG A 19 -19.15 -3.61 -1.27
CA ARG A 19 -20.54 -3.17 -1.03
C ARG A 19 -20.56 -2.00 -0.05
N ASN A 20 -21.63 -1.23 -0.07
CA ASN A 20 -21.83 -0.13 0.85
C ASN A 20 -23.22 -0.19 1.50
N LYS A 21 -23.26 -0.60 2.77
CA LYS A 21 -24.51 -0.71 3.55
C LYS A 21 -25.28 0.60 3.65
N PHE A 22 -24.61 1.75 3.57
CA PHE A 22 -25.27 3.07 3.62
C PHE A 22 -25.96 3.44 2.31
N TRP A 23 -25.68 2.73 1.21
CA TRP A 23 -26.38 2.87 -0.07
C TRP A 23 -27.51 1.86 -0.23
N GLY A 24 -27.82 1.11 0.82
CA GLY A 24 -28.88 0.09 0.80
C GLY A 24 -28.49 -1.19 0.06
N GLU A 25 -27.22 -1.41 -0.17
CA GLU A 25 -26.71 -2.63 -0.78
C GLU A 25 -26.82 -3.81 0.19
N ASP A 26 -27.18 -4.98 -0.34
CA ASP A 26 -27.31 -6.22 0.43
C ASP A 26 -25.98 -6.60 1.06
N PRO A 27 -25.94 -6.81 2.41
CA PRO A 27 -24.71 -7.17 3.10
C PRO A 27 -24.10 -8.50 2.67
N ASP A 28 -24.87 -9.40 2.07
CA ASP A 28 -24.43 -10.73 1.66
C ASP A 28 -24.03 -10.79 0.17
N THR A 29 -24.20 -9.67 -0.57
CA THR A 29 -23.88 -9.59 -1.99
C THR A 29 -22.60 -8.77 -2.20
N GLN A 30 -21.65 -9.33 -2.96
CA GLN A 30 -20.48 -8.59 -3.43
C GLN A 30 -20.79 -7.96 -4.78
N TYR A 31 -20.84 -6.63 -4.84
CA TYR A 31 -21.11 -5.88 -6.10
C TYR A 31 -19.84 -5.57 -6.88
N HIS A 32 -18.72 -5.35 -6.18
CA HIS A 32 -17.42 -4.98 -6.75
C HIS A 32 -16.29 -5.71 -6.06
N SER A 33 -15.13 -5.78 -6.69
CA SER A 33 -13.89 -6.13 -6.00
C SER A 33 -13.50 -5.02 -5.04
N VAL A 34 -12.95 -5.36 -3.88
CA VAL A 34 -12.36 -4.37 -2.97
C VAL A 34 -11.11 -3.81 -3.62
N VAL A 35 -10.98 -2.49 -3.62
CA VAL A 35 -9.82 -1.77 -4.15
C VAL A 35 -9.47 -0.66 -3.17
N ALA A 36 -8.22 -0.59 -2.73
CA ALA A 36 -7.72 0.52 -1.92
C ALA A 36 -7.45 1.78 -2.77
N SER A 37 -7.17 2.89 -2.14
CA SER A 37 -6.64 4.07 -2.83
C SER A 37 -5.13 3.97 -2.93
N SER A 38 -4.57 4.08 -4.13
CA SER A 38 -3.12 4.10 -4.34
C SER A 38 -2.62 5.49 -4.68
N THR A 39 -1.51 5.88 -4.10
CA THR A 39 -0.90 7.19 -4.32
C THR A 39 0.59 7.05 -4.61
N LEU A 40 1.07 7.74 -5.65
CA LEU A 40 2.49 7.97 -5.84
C LEU A 40 2.88 9.26 -5.12
N VAL A 41 3.92 9.21 -4.29
CA VAL A 41 4.57 10.38 -3.68
C VAL A 41 5.97 10.47 -4.27
N ARG A 42 6.33 11.67 -4.73
CA ARG A 42 7.68 11.99 -5.23
C ARG A 42 8.34 12.97 -4.30
N ASP A 43 9.51 12.61 -3.83
CA ASP A 43 10.33 13.44 -2.95
C ASP A 43 11.73 13.59 -3.56
N GLY A 44 11.89 14.59 -4.41
CA GLY A 44 13.06 14.70 -5.28
C GLY A 44 13.12 13.53 -6.27
N ASP A 45 14.20 12.75 -6.20
CA ASP A 45 14.40 11.57 -7.04
C ASP A 45 13.80 10.27 -6.44
N ILE A 46 13.19 10.34 -5.24
CA ILE A 46 12.63 9.17 -4.55
C ILE A 46 11.15 9.03 -4.89
N ASN A 47 10.76 7.90 -5.45
CA ASN A 47 9.40 7.55 -5.80
C ASN A 47 8.83 6.53 -4.81
N ILE A 48 7.82 6.93 -4.04
CA ILE A 48 7.16 6.11 -3.04
C ILE A 48 5.76 5.75 -3.55
N LEU A 49 5.50 4.48 -3.77
CA LEU A 49 4.15 3.99 -4.09
C LEU A 49 3.46 3.53 -2.80
N VAL A 50 2.41 4.24 -2.44
CA VAL A 50 1.59 3.94 -1.27
C VAL A 50 0.42 3.07 -1.69
N ASP A 51 0.23 1.95 -1.00
CA ASP A 51 -0.88 1.01 -1.15
C ASP A 51 -1.12 0.53 -2.60
N PRO A 52 -0.19 -0.22 -3.24
CA PRO A 52 -0.47 -0.85 -4.53
C PRO A 52 -1.64 -1.82 -4.41
N THR A 53 -2.73 -1.53 -5.12
CA THR A 53 -4.01 -2.22 -4.96
C THR A 53 -4.48 -2.95 -6.23
N LEU A 54 -3.87 -2.66 -7.37
CA LEU A 54 -4.19 -3.30 -8.65
C LEU A 54 -3.10 -4.32 -9.02
N PRO A 55 -3.42 -5.29 -9.88
CA PRO A 55 -2.40 -6.12 -10.50
C PRO A 55 -1.28 -5.26 -11.08
N VAL A 56 -0.04 -5.73 -10.96
CA VAL A 56 1.17 -4.92 -11.27
C VAL A 56 1.13 -4.30 -12.67
N ASP A 57 0.61 -5.02 -13.67
CA ASP A 57 0.55 -4.51 -15.05
C ASP A 57 -0.46 -3.36 -15.21
N GLU A 58 -1.58 -3.41 -14.48
CA GLU A 58 -2.56 -2.32 -14.44
C GLU A 58 -2.01 -1.11 -13.68
N MET A 59 -1.32 -1.35 -12.57
CA MET A 59 -0.67 -0.29 -11.81
C MET A 59 0.43 0.38 -12.62
N GLU A 60 1.26 -0.39 -13.33
CA GLU A 60 2.30 0.13 -14.22
C GLU A 60 1.72 0.98 -15.36
N ASN A 61 0.61 0.56 -15.98
CA ASN A 61 -0.09 1.37 -16.97
C ASN A 61 -0.52 2.75 -16.41
N ARG A 62 -0.95 2.80 -15.13
CA ARG A 62 -1.30 4.07 -14.47
C ARG A 62 -0.07 4.90 -14.15
N LEU A 63 1.01 4.28 -13.64
CA LEU A 63 2.29 4.93 -13.40
C LEU A 63 2.84 5.57 -14.68
N GLN A 64 2.84 4.83 -15.79
CA GLN A 64 3.30 5.35 -17.08
C GLN A 64 2.42 6.50 -17.57
N ARG A 65 1.11 6.30 -17.56
CA ARG A 65 0.15 7.28 -18.09
C ARG A 65 0.13 8.59 -17.33
N TYR A 66 0.22 8.54 -16.00
CA TYR A 66 0.03 9.72 -15.16
C TYR A 66 1.32 10.30 -14.62
N CYS A 67 2.38 9.52 -14.59
CA CYS A 67 3.63 9.88 -13.90
C CYS A 67 4.89 9.67 -14.76
N GLY A 68 4.79 9.01 -15.93
CA GLY A 68 5.93 8.70 -16.79
C GLY A 68 6.91 7.70 -16.17
N LEU A 69 6.45 6.84 -15.25
CA LEU A 69 7.26 5.83 -14.57
C LEU A 69 6.81 4.42 -14.95
N ASP A 70 7.74 3.49 -14.93
CA ASP A 70 7.47 2.05 -14.90
C ASP A 70 7.68 1.48 -13.48
N ARG A 71 7.48 0.17 -13.30
CA ARG A 71 7.68 -0.50 -12.01
C ARG A 71 9.12 -0.45 -11.50
N ASN A 72 10.11 -0.28 -12.39
CA ASN A 72 11.53 -0.18 -12.00
C ASN A 72 11.86 1.19 -11.43
N GLY A 73 11.04 2.19 -11.69
CA GLY A 73 11.19 3.55 -11.19
C GLY A 73 10.61 3.76 -9.78
N ILE A 74 10.13 2.70 -9.12
CA ILE A 74 9.63 2.79 -7.73
C ILE A 74 10.74 2.37 -6.77
N ASP A 75 11.08 3.26 -5.83
CA ASP A 75 12.15 3.05 -4.85
C ASP A 75 11.63 2.49 -3.53
N ILE A 76 10.38 2.84 -3.18
CA ILE A 76 9.74 2.39 -1.93
C ILE A 76 8.29 2.04 -2.23
N ILE A 77 7.85 0.88 -1.71
CA ILE A 77 6.44 0.58 -1.49
C ILE A 77 6.16 0.73 0.00
N PHE A 78 5.18 1.56 0.32
CA PHE A 78 4.67 1.69 1.67
C PHE A 78 3.23 1.17 1.72
N ALA A 79 3.00 0.08 2.46
CA ALA A 79 1.67 -0.39 2.78
C ALA A 79 1.21 0.26 4.09
N THR A 80 0.09 0.98 4.07
CA THR A 80 -0.46 1.62 5.28
C THR A 80 -0.78 0.59 6.35
N HIS A 81 -1.17 -0.62 5.94
CA HIS A 81 -1.35 -1.77 6.80
C HIS A 81 -1.24 -3.08 6.00
N PHE A 82 -1.28 -4.23 6.69
CA PHE A 82 -0.95 -5.54 6.12
C PHE A 82 -2.02 -6.17 5.22
N HIS A 83 -3.21 -5.61 5.06
CA HIS A 83 -4.25 -6.21 4.23
C HIS A 83 -3.84 -6.31 2.76
N THR A 84 -4.33 -7.37 2.09
CA THR A 84 -3.86 -7.75 0.75
C THR A 84 -4.08 -6.69 -0.31
N ASP A 85 -5.21 -5.98 -0.25
CA ASP A 85 -5.57 -4.92 -1.19
C ASP A 85 -4.75 -3.62 -1.04
N HIS A 86 -3.87 -3.54 -0.03
CA HIS A 86 -2.91 -2.45 0.18
C HIS A 86 -1.47 -2.81 -0.22
N ARG A 87 -1.22 -4.04 -0.68
CA ARG A 87 0.13 -4.53 -1.02
C ARG A 87 0.15 -5.55 -2.16
N LEU A 88 -0.84 -5.46 -3.05
CA LEU A 88 -0.99 -6.41 -4.15
C LEU A 88 0.23 -6.36 -5.08
N ASP A 89 0.80 -7.53 -5.38
CA ASP A 89 1.97 -7.68 -6.27
C ASP A 89 3.21 -6.84 -5.87
N ALA A 90 3.34 -6.47 -4.59
CA ALA A 90 4.46 -5.64 -4.12
C ALA A 90 5.83 -6.23 -4.44
N GLU A 91 5.96 -7.57 -4.44
CA GLU A 91 7.19 -8.29 -4.80
C GLU A 91 7.61 -8.14 -6.28
N LYS A 92 6.72 -7.63 -7.12
CA LYS A 92 6.98 -7.45 -8.56
C LYS A 92 7.60 -6.10 -8.91
N TYR A 93 7.95 -5.30 -7.91
CA TYR A 93 8.67 -4.02 -8.05
C TYR A 93 10.14 -4.23 -7.69
N PRO A 94 11.02 -4.49 -8.68
CA PRO A 94 12.33 -5.09 -8.43
C PRO A 94 13.31 -4.21 -7.67
N ASN A 95 13.12 -2.89 -7.69
CA ASN A 95 14.00 -1.94 -7.03
C ASN A 95 13.42 -1.39 -5.72
N ALA A 96 12.16 -1.71 -5.43
CA ALA A 96 11.47 -1.14 -4.29
C ALA A 96 11.85 -1.82 -2.97
N LYS A 97 12.10 -1.02 -1.93
CA LYS A 97 12.06 -1.48 -0.55
C LYS A 97 10.60 -1.56 -0.08
N LEU A 98 10.26 -2.62 0.63
CA LEU A 98 8.89 -2.87 1.09
C LEU A 98 8.78 -2.49 2.56
N TYR A 99 7.96 -1.50 2.88
CA TYR A 99 7.75 -1.00 4.23
C TYR A 99 6.28 -0.99 4.64
N MET A 100 6.01 -1.35 5.89
CA MET A 100 4.75 -1.11 6.60
C MET A 100 5.04 -0.71 8.05
N SER A 101 4.03 -0.34 8.83
CA SER A 101 4.24 0.02 10.23
C SER A 101 4.82 -1.16 11.04
N ALA A 102 5.52 -0.86 12.13
CA ALA A 102 6.02 -1.89 13.05
C ALA A 102 4.86 -2.68 13.68
N GLU A 103 3.75 -2.02 13.93
CA GLU A 103 2.51 -2.60 14.44
C GLU A 103 1.90 -3.58 13.43
N SER A 104 1.86 -3.23 12.14
CA SER A 104 1.41 -4.17 11.09
C SER A 104 2.32 -5.39 10.95
N ILE A 105 3.63 -5.25 11.12
CA ILE A 105 4.56 -6.39 11.19
C ILE A 105 4.21 -7.29 12.38
N GLN A 106 3.88 -6.69 13.53
CA GLN A 106 3.44 -7.45 14.72
C GLN A 106 2.11 -8.16 14.46
N ASP A 107 1.10 -7.49 13.85
CA ASP A 107 -0.18 -8.11 13.48
C ASP A 107 0.02 -9.35 12.60
N VAL A 108 0.90 -9.26 11.58
CA VAL A 108 1.25 -10.39 10.71
C VAL A 108 1.88 -11.54 11.52
N ALA A 109 2.76 -11.22 12.46
CA ALA A 109 3.39 -12.24 13.32
C ALA A 109 2.38 -12.94 14.24
N GLU A 110 1.42 -12.20 14.79
CA GLU A 110 0.34 -12.77 15.62
C GLU A 110 -0.60 -13.63 14.77
N LEU A 111 -1.07 -13.14 13.62
CA LEU A 111 -1.89 -13.93 12.69
C LEU A 111 -1.21 -15.24 12.26
N ARG A 112 0.11 -15.21 12.07
CA ARG A 112 0.89 -16.40 11.75
C ARG A 112 0.86 -17.44 12.88
N LYS A 113 0.90 -16.99 14.13
CA LYS A 113 0.82 -17.88 15.31
C LYS A 113 -0.58 -18.45 15.48
N GLU A 114 -1.62 -17.63 15.29
CA GLU A 114 -3.01 -18.06 15.39
C GLU A 114 -3.37 -19.09 14.31
N GLY A 115 -2.89 -18.89 13.09
CA GLY A 115 -3.16 -19.77 11.96
C GLY A 115 -4.62 -19.79 11.55
N GLY A 116 -5.01 -20.85 10.82
CA GLY A 116 -6.38 -21.06 10.39
C GLY A 116 -6.75 -20.36 9.08
N ALA A 117 -8.00 -20.59 8.61
CA ALA A 117 -8.45 -20.10 7.30
C ALA A 117 -8.50 -18.57 7.21
N PHE A 118 -8.85 -17.90 8.30
CA PHE A 118 -8.88 -16.43 8.34
C PHE A 118 -7.49 -15.83 8.17
N ALA A 119 -6.50 -16.36 8.89
CA ALA A 119 -5.12 -15.90 8.77
C ALA A 119 -4.58 -16.07 7.34
N GLN A 120 -4.92 -17.17 6.64
CA GLN A 120 -4.47 -17.45 5.29
C GLN A 120 -4.94 -16.40 4.26
N ILE A 121 -6.04 -15.70 4.50
CA ILE A 121 -6.52 -14.62 3.63
C ILE A 121 -5.50 -13.48 3.56
N PHE A 122 -4.81 -13.21 4.67
CA PHE A 122 -3.86 -12.11 4.80
C PHE A 122 -2.40 -12.54 4.71
N LEU A 123 -2.07 -13.81 4.98
CA LEU A 123 -0.72 -14.34 4.96
C LEU A 123 -0.32 -14.84 3.55
N ASN A 124 -0.45 -13.98 2.55
CA ASN A 124 -0.14 -14.28 1.15
C ASN A 124 0.77 -13.23 0.52
N GLY A 125 1.28 -13.52 -0.70
CA GLY A 125 2.18 -12.63 -1.42
C GLY A 125 3.41 -12.26 -0.59
N ALA A 126 3.91 -11.08 -0.79
CA ALA A 126 5.13 -10.55 -0.16
C ALA A 126 4.97 -10.12 1.31
N VAL A 127 3.90 -10.49 2.02
CA VAL A 127 3.65 -9.97 3.38
C VAL A 127 4.82 -10.17 4.36
N PHE A 128 5.62 -11.21 4.16
CA PHE A 128 6.79 -11.50 4.99
C PHE A 128 8.09 -10.80 4.52
N ASP A 129 8.06 -10.14 3.37
CA ASP A 129 9.20 -9.41 2.81
C ASP A 129 9.19 -7.93 3.23
N PHE A 130 8.12 -7.50 3.88
CA PHE A 130 8.00 -6.15 4.40
C PHE A 130 8.82 -5.96 5.69
N GLU A 131 9.49 -4.83 5.75
CA GLU A 131 10.22 -4.37 6.93
C GLU A 131 9.44 -3.28 7.67
N ALA A 132 9.75 -3.08 8.95
CA ALA A 132 9.21 -1.98 9.72
C ALA A 132 9.70 -0.64 9.14
N ALA A 133 8.76 0.22 8.77
CA ALA A 133 9.08 1.52 8.21
C ALA A 133 9.88 2.38 9.20
N PRO A 134 10.93 3.07 8.75
CA PRO A 134 11.51 4.14 9.54
C PRO A 134 10.48 5.27 9.68
N ARG A 135 10.59 6.07 10.74
CA ARG A 135 9.72 7.25 10.90
C ARG A 135 9.77 8.18 9.69
N GLN A 136 10.93 8.31 9.07
CA GLN A 136 11.15 9.14 7.89
C GLN A 136 11.48 8.25 6.69
N LEU A 137 10.55 8.15 5.72
CA LEU A 137 10.73 7.36 4.49
C LEU A 137 11.67 8.06 3.51
N SER A 138 11.61 9.39 3.47
CA SER A 138 12.47 10.25 2.65
C SER A 138 12.57 11.64 3.31
N PRO A 139 13.43 12.56 2.85
CA PRO A 139 13.62 13.86 3.50
C PRO A 139 12.33 14.66 3.74
N GLY A 140 11.34 14.53 2.88
CA GLY A 140 10.06 15.25 2.97
C GLY A 140 8.85 14.39 3.39
N VAL A 141 9.02 13.07 3.66
CA VAL A 141 7.91 12.16 3.93
C VAL A 141 8.10 11.42 5.26
N GLU A 142 7.18 11.63 6.19
CA GLU A 142 7.16 10.95 7.49
C GLU A 142 5.99 9.98 7.60
N VAL A 143 6.21 8.89 8.36
CA VAL A 143 5.19 7.92 8.76
C VAL A 143 4.69 8.25 10.17
N HIS A 144 3.37 8.33 10.31
CA HIS A 144 2.71 8.53 11.60
C HIS A 144 1.72 7.40 11.86
N PRO A 145 1.74 6.78 13.05
CA PRO A 145 0.77 5.75 13.41
C PRO A 145 -0.64 6.34 13.53
N LEU A 146 -1.60 5.68 12.91
CA LEU A 146 -3.04 6.03 12.97
C LEU A 146 -3.84 4.75 13.23
N PRO A 147 -3.76 4.18 14.44
CA PRO A 147 -4.44 2.93 14.77
C PRO A 147 -5.96 3.07 14.74
N GLY A 148 -6.66 1.97 14.44
CA GLY A 148 -8.13 1.92 14.41
C GLY A 148 -8.65 0.74 13.63
N HIS A 149 -8.40 0.67 12.32
CA HIS A 149 -8.76 -0.46 11.46
C HIS A 149 -7.82 -1.65 11.70
N THR A 150 -6.55 -1.38 11.94
CA THR A 150 -5.48 -2.28 12.40
C THR A 150 -4.74 -1.61 13.55
N LEU A 151 -3.70 -2.24 14.10
CA LEU A 151 -2.88 -1.63 15.16
C LEU A 151 -1.93 -0.53 14.64
N GLY A 152 -1.65 -0.50 13.35
CA GLY A 152 -0.74 0.48 12.74
C GLY A 152 -1.17 0.97 11.38
#